data_67d39208d2874a91a23dd49d57e7addc
#
_entry.id   67d39208d2874a91a23dd49d57e7addc
#
_cell.length_a   1.000
_cell.length_b   1.000
_cell.length_c   1.000
_cell.angle_alpha   90.00
_cell.angle_beta   90.00
_cell.angle_gamma   90.00
#
_symmetry.space_group_name_H-M   'P 1'
#
loop_
_entity.id
_entity.type
_entity.pdbx_description
1 polymer ?
#
loop_
_entity_poly.entity_id
_entity_poly.type
_entity_poly.pdbx_seq_one_letter_code
_entity_poly.pdbx_strand_id
1 'polypeptide(L)'
;MNFGKFAFRIVDYIYYPFQNYKSFDDVKVEKDIVYQDSHKRCKYDIYYKKTDEAMPVLVNLHGGGWLAGHKNYRKSLSAYFASKGWFVVNVGYRLGPECPFPAPVEDAINALNHLPTLKEKFNLDFSKVVLTGDSAGAHISACTIAAITDENYRKALEVPIPAVIPTAFIGFCGPYDMLKVANLKLCPPAVLSIMKGFTGYNFKKGYPDYEEYKFHKELSPINFVNNKWPKSLIVHAEKDFICPGHGQAMIKALQENGVETKEFSTSKLSENHCFHLIFYKKAAKLAFAEVFKFLDEIKAS
;
A
#
# COMPACT_ATOMS: atom_id res chain seq x y z
N MET A 1 14.52 2.60 -21.92
CA MET A 1 13.53 1.82 -21.13
C MET A 1 14.07 1.69 -19.72
N ASN A 2 13.29 2.02 -18.68
CA ASN A 2 13.76 1.88 -17.29
C ASN A 2 13.84 0.39 -16.92
N PHE A 3 15.04 -0.08 -16.55
CA PHE A 3 15.29 -1.50 -16.24
C PHE A 3 14.42 -2.00 -15.08
N GLY A 4 14.26 -1.21 -14.03
CA GLY A 4 13.40 -1.57 -12.89
C GLY A 4 11.94 -1.75 -13.31
N LYS A 5 11.41 -0.86 -14.14
CA LYS A 5 10.05 -0.96 -14.70
C LYS A 5 9.87 -2.25 -15.51
N PHE A 6 10.85 -2.61 -16.32
CA PHE A 6 10.82 -3.84 -17.11
C PHE A 6 10.83 -5.09 -16.22
N ALA A 7 11.71 -5.14 -15.24
CA ALA A 7 11.82 -6.27 -14.32
C ALA A 7 10.51 -6.51 -13.54
N PHE A 8 9.91 -5.45 -12.98
CA PHE A 8 8.63 -5.58 -12.26
C PHE A 8 7.48 -6.02 -13.17
N ARG A 9 7.43 -5.58 -14.43
CA ARG A 9 6.41 -6.05 -15.38
C ARG A 9 6.52 -7.55 -15.67
N ILE A 10 7.74 -8.08 -15.76
CA ILE A 10 7.94 -9.54 -15.92
C ILE A 10 7.46 -10.28 -14.67
N VAL A 11 7.83 -9.81 -13.49
CA VAL A 11 7.37 -10.38 -12.22
C VAL A 11 5.85 -10.37 -12.14
N ASP A 12 5.21 -9.25 -12.40
CA ASP A 12 3.74 -9.11 -12.41
C ASP A 12 3.10 -10.11 -13.39
N TYR A 13 3.64 -10.24 -14.61
CA TYR A 13 3.11 -11.16 -15.62
C TYR A 13 3.19 -12.63 -15.18
N ILE A 14 4.35 -13.03 -14.62
CA ILE A 14 4.58 -14.41 -14.16
C ILE A 14 3.68 -14.75 -12.96
N TYR A 15 3.54 -13.83 -12.01
CA TYR A 15 2.80 -14.09 -10.78
C TYR A 15 1.29 -13.85 -10.89
N TYR A 16 0.83 -13.15 -11.93
CA TYR A 16 -0.58 -12.81 -12.12
C TYR A 16 -1.55 -13.99 -11.95
N PRO A 17 -1.36 -15.15 -12.61
CA PRO A 17 -2.29 -16.27 -12.47
C PRO A 17 -2.30 -16.85 -11.06
N PHE A 18 -1.17 -16.86 -10.37
CA PHE A 18 -1.06 -17.38 -9.01
C PHE A 18 -1.69 -16.47 -7.95
N GLN A 19 -1.74 -15.17 -8.21
CA GLN A 19 -2.30 -14.17 -7.32
C GLN A 19 -3.80 -13.92 -7.56
N ASN A 20 -4.32 -14.28 -8.75
CA ASN A 20 -5.65 -13.88 -9.21
C ASN A 20 -6.55 -15.05 -9.64
N TYR A 21 -6.34 -16.23 -9.06
CA TYR A 21 -7.12 -17.43 -9.39
C TYR A 21 -8.42 -17.57 -8.57
N LYS A 22 -8.54 -16.88 -7.43
CA LYS A 22 -9.76 -16.94 -6.61
C LYS A 22 -10.83 -16.00 -7.13
N SER A 23 -12.05 -16.50 -7.19
CA SER A 23 -13.29 -15.74 -7.38
C SER A 23 -14.24 -15.98 -6.21
N PHE A 24 -15.21 -15.10 -6.04
CA PHE A 24 -16.23 -15.18 -5.00
C PHE A 24 -17.56 -14.74 -5.65
N ASP A 25 -18.48 -15.69 -5.79
CA ASP A 25 -19.70 -15.52 -6.60
C ASP A 25 -20.67 -14.48 -6.03
N ASP A 26 -20.62 -14.26 -4.72
CA ASP A 26 -21.45 -13.30 -3.99
C ASP A 26 -20.86 -11.88 -3.93
N VAL A 27 -19.65 -11.66 -4.50
CA VAL A 27 -19.00 -10.37 -4.56
C VAL A 27 -19.38 -9.64 -5.83
N LYS A 28 -19.95 -8.45 -5.69
CA LYS A 28 -20.20 -7.51 -6.80
C LYS A 28 -18.97 -6.68 -7.11
N VAL A 29 -18.78 -6.34 -8.38
CA VAL A 29 -17.64 -5.55 -8.83
C VAL A 29 -18.12 -4.44 -9.75
N GLU A 30 -17.76 -3.19 -9.43
CA GLU A 30 -17.88 -2.06 -10.34
C GLU A 30 -16.46 -1.57 -10.68
N LYS A 31 -16.17 -1.38 -11.95
CA LYS A 31 -14.80 -1.11 -12.42
C LYS A 31 -14.66 0.29 -12.98
N ASP A 32 -13.39 0.74 -12.95
CA ASP A 32 -12.91 1.94 -13.63
C ASP A 32 -13.65 3.23 -13.22
N ILE A 33 -14.04 3.31 -11.94
CA ILE A 33 -14.62 4.54 -11.36
C ILE A 33 -13.51 5.59 -11.29
N VAL A 34 -13.70 6.69 -12.00
CA VAL A 34 -12.75 7.80 -12.06
C VAL A 34 -12.85 8.61 -10.78
N TYR A 35 -11.75 8.75 -10.04
CA TYR A 35 -11.68 9.61 -8.86
C TYR A 35 -10.96 10.94 -9.14
N GLN A 36 -10.27 11.03 -10.28
CA GLN A 36 -9.58 12.23 -10.75
C GLN A 36 -9.33 12.13 -12.26
N ASP A 37 -9.62 13.19 -13.01
CA ASP A 37 -9.51 13.20 -14.49
C ASP A 37 -8.09 13.49 -15.00
N SER A 38 -7.14 13.87 -14.12
CA SER A 38 -5.80 14.28 -14.51
C SER A 38 -4.98 13.20 -15.18
N HIS A 39 -5.31 11.91 -14.99
CA HIS A 39 -4.56 10.81 -15.58
C HIS A 39 -5.41 9.53 -15.70
N LYS A 40 -5.22 8.79 -16.80
CA LYS A 40 -5.96 7.53 -17.10
C LYS A 40 -5.86 6.43 -16.03
N ARG A 41 -4.87 6.47 -15.14
CA ARG A 41 -4.70 5.54 -14.04
C ARG A 41 -5.44 5.93 -12.76
N CYS A 42 -5.91 7.17 -12.66
CA CYS A 42 -6.65 7.68 -11.50
C CYS A 42 -8.08 7.13 -11.47
N LYS A 43 -8.17 5.80 -11.41
CA LYS A 43 -9.41 5.04 -11.36
C LYS A 43 -9.28 3.92 -10.34
N TYR A 44 -10.36 3.59 -9.68
CA TYR A 44 -10.41 2.41 -8.82
C TYR A 44 -11.53 1.44 -9.23
N ASP A 45 -11.42 0.20 -8.78
CA ASP A 45 -12.51 -0.78 -8.80
C ASP A 45 -13.05 -0.94 -7.40
N ILE A 46 -14.36 -1.09 -7.26
CA ILE A 46 -14.99 -1.44 -5.99
C ILE A 46 -15.47 -2.88 -5.99
N TYR A 47 -15.32 -3.53 -4.83
CA TYR A 47 -15.74 -4.90 -4.58
C TYR A 47 -16.57 -4.91 -3.30
N TYR A 48 -17.76 -5.48 -3.32
CA TYR A 48 -18.65 -5.48 -2.16
C TYR A 48 -19.66 -6.62 -2.21
N LYS A 49 -20.24 -6.96 -1.06
CA LYS A 49 -21.44 -7.79 -0.98
C LYS A 49 -22.64 -6.90 -0.76
N LYS A 50 -23.77 -7.22 -1.40
CA LYS A 50 -25.01 -6.48 -1.15
C LYS A 50 -25.46 -6.72 0.30
N THR A 51 -25.73 -5.63 1.01
CA THR A 51 -26.25 -5.61 2.37
C THR A 51 -27.00 -4.31 2.61
N ASP A 52 -27.95 -4.33 3.54
CA ASP A 52 -28.62 -3.12 4.03
C ASP A 52 -27.85 -2.46 5.19
N GLU A 53 -26.89 -3.19 5.77
CA GLU A 53 -26.02 -2.66 6.83
C GLU A 53 -24.97 -1.68 6.29
N ALA A 54 -24.55 -0.76 7.14
CA ALA A 54 -23.46 0.15 6.80
C ALA A 54 -22.13 -0.63 6.65
N MET A 55 -21.48 -0.50 5.50
CA MET A 55 -20.27 -1.25 5.17
C MET A 55 -19.00 -0.51 5.62
N PRO A 56 -18.11 -1.17 6.37
CA PRO A 56 -16.77 -0.65 6.62
C PRO A 56 -15.96 -0.61 5.31
N VAL A 57 -15.05 0.36 5.19
CA VAL A 57 -14.32 0.62 3.95
C VAL A 57 -12.87 0.16 4.05
N LEU A 58 -12.38 -0.54 3.03
CA LEU A 58 -10.98 -0.94 2.92
C LEU A 58 -10.42 -0.40 1.60
N VAL A 59 -9.43 0.50 1.68
CA VAL A 59 -8.75 1.09 0.53
C VAL A 59 -7.43 0.38 0.31
N ASN A 60 -7.26 -0.27 -0.85
CA ASN A 60 -6.10 -1.08 -1.18
C ASN A 60 -5.26 -0.46 -2.29
N LEU A 61 -3.97 -0.30 -2.04
CA LEU A 61 -2.96 0.19 -2.99
C LEU A 61 -2.03 -0.97 -3.43
N HIS A 62 -1.93 -1.20 -4.72
CA HIS A 62 -1.13 -2.30 -5.27
C HIS A 62 0.40 -2.05 -5.17
N GLY A 63 1.19 -3.12 -5.10
CA GLY A 63 2.64 -3.07 -5.26
C GLY A 63 3.08 -2.94 -6.72
N GLY A 64 4.39 -3.02 -6.95
CA GLY A 64 5.00 -2.95 -8.28
C GLY A 64 6.21 -2.01 -8.35
N GLY A 65 6.91 -1.79 -7.22
CA GLY A 65 8.12 -0.98 -7.16
C GLY A 65 7.93 0.46 -7.65
N TRP A 66 6.74 1.03 -7.46
CA TRP A 66 6.33 2.38 -7.87
C TRP A 66 6.36 2.66 -9.38
N LEU A 67 6.89 1.72 -10.20
CA LEU A 67 7.12 1.87 -11.65
C LEU A 67 6.23 0.97 -12.50
N ALA A 68 5.64 -0.05 -11.88
CA ALA A 68 4.77 -1.06 -12.50
C ALA A 68 3.60 -1.37 -11.57
N GLY A 69 2.88 -2.45 -11.85
CA GLY A 69 1.68 -2.81 -11.12
C GLY A 69 0.40 -2.23 -11.72
N HIS A 70 -0.70 -2.81 -11.33
CA HIS A 70 -2.04 -2.39 -11.74
C HIS A 70 -3.07 -2.93 -10.75
N LYS A 71 -4.16 -2.19 -10.52
CA LYS A 71 -5.27 -2.63 -9.66
C LYS A 71 -5.78 -4.04 -10.00
N ASN A 72 -5.79 -4.43 -11.29
CA ASN A 72 -6.20 -5.76 -11.72
C ASN A 72 -5.34 -6.90 -11.14
N TYR A 73 -4.11 -6.62 -10.69
CA TYR A 73 -3.25 -7.63 -10.06
C TYR A 73 -3.65 -7.93 -8.61
N ARG A 74 -4.61 -7.18 -8.06
CA ARG A 74 -5.15 -7.38 -6.71
C ARG A 74 -6.65 -7.69 -6.70
N LYS A 75 -7.21 -8.13 -7.86
CA LYS A 75 -8.64 -8.44 -7.96
C LYS A 75 -9.09 -9.54 -7.02
N SER A 76 -8.34 -10.65 -6.92
CA SER A 76 -8.68 -11.74 -5.99
C SER A 76 -8.49 -11.36 -4.53
N LEU A 77 -7.46 -10.54 -4.22
CA LEU A 77 -7.27 -10.00 -2.88
C LEU A 77 -8.43 -9.09 -2.48
N SER A 78 -8.82 -8.18 -3.37
CA SER A 78 -9.96 -7.27 -3.14
C SER A 78 -11.27 -8.03 -2.97
N ALA A 79 -11.52 -9.02 -3.83
CA ALA A 79 -12.70 -9.87 -3.70
C ALA A 79 -12.67 -10.71 -2.39
N TYR A 80 -11.49 -11.11 -1.91
CA TYR A 80 -11.37 -11.84 -0.65
C TYR A 80 -11.74 -10.97 0.55
N PHE A 81 -11.27 -9.71 0.61
CA PHE A 81 -11.71 -8.78 1.64
C PHE A 81 -13.22 -8.48 1.54
N ALA A 82 -13.73 -8.30 0.33
CA ALA A 82 -15.16 -8.05 0.12
C ALA A 82 -16.02 -9.25 0.53
N SER A 83 -15.54 -10.49 0.31
CA SER A 83 -16.24 -11.71 0.76
C SER A 83 -16.40 -11.78 2.29
N LYS A 84 -15.62 -10.99 3.03
CA LYS A 84 -15.66 -10.83 4.48
C LYS A 84 -16.45 -9.59 4.95
N GLY A 85 -17.22 -8.98 4.05
CA GLY A 85 -18.13 -7.88 4.39
C GLY A 85 -17.48 -6.49 4.38
N TRP A 86 -16.34 -6.32 3.71
CA TRP A 86 -15.74 -5.01 3.49
C TRP A 86 -16.17 -4.41 2.15
N PHE A 87 -16.43 -3.12 2.13
CA PHE A 87 -16.48 -2.35 0.88
C PHE A 87 -15.05 -2.02 0.48
N VAL A 88 -14.55 -2.67 -0.56
CA VAL A 88 -13.15 -2.59 -0.96
C VAL A 88 -12.98 -1.66 -2.14
N VAL A 89 -12.13 -0.66 -1.98
CA VAL A 89 -11.72 0.28 -3.03
C VAL A 89 -10.30 -0.08 -3.47
N ASN A 90 -10.18 -0.69 -4.63
CA ASN A 90 -8.92 -1.17 -5.19
C ASN A 90 -8.36 -0.12 -6.15
N VAL A 91 -7.40 0.67 -5.68
CA VAL A 91 -6.96 1.92 -6.30
C VAL A 91 -5.88 1.67 -7.35
N GLY A 92 -6.09 2.21 -8.56
CA GLY A 92 -5.01 2.49 -9.49
C GLY A 92 -4.47 3.90 -9.23
N TYR A 93 -3.19 4.09 -9.39
CA TYR A 93 -2.51 5.36 -9.14
C TYR A 93 -1.41 5.60 -10.17
N ARG A 94 -0.95 6.85 -10.30
CA ARG A 94 0.13 7.25 -11.21
C ARG A 94 1.45 6.59 -10.82
N LEU A 95 2.29 6.27 -11.79
CA LEU A 95 3.54 5.57 -11.60
C LEU A 95 4.73 6.36 -12.16
N GLY A 96 5.88 6.16 -11.53
CA GLY A 96 7.14 6.58 -12.14
C GLY A 96 7.51 5.79 -13.41
N PRO A 97 8.43 6.31 -14.22
CA PRO A 97 9.04 7.61 -14.11
C PRO A 97 8.20 8.78 -14.65
N GLU A 98 7.03 8.49 -15.26
CA GLU A 98 6.17 9.50 -15.89
C GLU A 98 5.54 10.44 -14.86
N CYS A 99 5.21 9.90 -13.68
CA CYS A 99 4.64 10.65 -12.56
C CYS A 99 5.39 10.25 -11.28
N PRO A 100 6.53 10.91 -10.98
CA PRO A 100 7.35 10.57 -9.83
C PRO A 100 6.68 10.93 -8.49
N PHE A 101 7.30 10.52 -7.39
CA PHE A 101 6.93 10.94 -6.04
C PHE A 101 6.88 12.49 -5.94
N PRO A 102 5.84 13.08 -5.35
CA PRO A 102 4.81 12.47 -4.50
C PRO A 102 3.49 12.12 -5.22
N ALA A 103 3.42 12.10 -6.56
CA ALA A 103 2.18 11.88 -7.31
C ALA A 103 1.36 10.65 -6.85
N PRO A 104 1.96 9.47 -6.52
CA PRO A 104 1.20 8.33 -6.02
C PRO A 104 0.55 8.58 -4.64
N VAL A 105 1.15 9.43 -3.79
CA VAL A 105 0.59 9.80 -2.48
C VAL A 105 -0.59 10.75 -2.66
N GLU A 106 -0.46 11.72 -3.55
CA GLU A 106 -1.55 12.62 -3.94
C GLU A 106 -2.76 11.81 -4.47
N ASP A 107 -2.51 10.82 -5.33
CA ASP A 107 -3.56 9.96 -5.87
C ASP A 107 -4.27 9.13 -4.79
N ALA A 108 -3.52 8.62 -3.81
CA ALA A 108 -4.10 7.89 -2.68
C ALA A 108 -5.03 8.79 -1.84
N ILE A 109 -4.62 10.04 -1.59
CA ILE A 109 -5.45 11.03 -0.88
C ILE A 109 -6.67 11.40 -1.73
N ASN A 110 -6.52 11.62 -3.04
CA ASN A 110 -7.64 11.93 -3.93
C ASN A 110 -8.65 10.77 -4.01
N ALA A 111 -8.18 9.51 -3.98
CA ALA A 111 -9.07 8.36 -3.89
C ALA A 111 -9.85 8.35 -2.57
N LEU A 112 -9.23 8.69 -1.42
CA LEU A 112 -9.92 8.88 -0.14
C LEU A 112 -10.92 10.03 -0.21
N ASN A 113 -10.56 11.14 -0.84
CA ASN A 113 -11.43 12.34 -0.99
C ASN A 113 -12.64 12.09 -1.90
N HIS A 114 -12.57 11.10 -2.77
CA HIS A 114 -13.70 10.70 -3.63
C HIS A 114 -14.71 9.79 -2.92
N LEU A 115 -14.34 9.11 -1.81
CA LEU A 115 -15.23 8.17 -1.11
C LEU A 115 -16.57 8.78 -0.65
N PRO A 116 -16.65 10.02 -0.17
CA PRO A 116 -17.93 10.63 0.20
C PRO A 116 -18.97 10.65 -0.92
N THR A 117 -18.54 10.72 -2.19
CA THR A 117 -19.46 10.71 -3.35
C THR A 117 -20.17 9.36 -3.53
N LEU A 118 -19.63 8.29 -2.93
CA LEU A 118 -20.20 6.95 -2.99
C LEU A 118 -21.19 6.67 -1.86
N LYS A 119 -21.22 7.52 -0.82
CA LYS A 119 -21.98 7.27 0.41
C LYS A 119 -23.48 7.08 0.18
N GLU A 120 -24.06 7.89 -0.71
CA GLU A 120 -25.49 7.79 -1.03
C GLU A 120 -25.87 6.50 -1.76
N LYS A 121 -24.95 6.02 -2.63
CA LYS A 121 -25.17 4.79 -3.40
C LYS A 121 -24.93 3.52 -2.59
N PHE A 122 -23.97 3.60 -1.67
CA PHE A 122 -23.47 2.43 -0.95
C PHE A 122 -23.46 2.66 0.54
N ASN A 123 -24.37 2.61 1.31
CA ASN A 123 -24.40 2.77 2.77
C ASN A 123 -23.02 2.52 3.45
N LEU A 124 -22.10 3.52 3.42
CA LEU A 124 -20.71 3.38 3.86
C LEU A 124 -20.49 3.92 5.27
N ASP A 125 -19.79 3.18 6.10
CA ASP A 125 -19.35 3.58 7.44
C ASP A 125 -17.91 4.13 7.40
N PHE A 126 -17.78 5.46 7.37
CA PHE A 126 -16.47 6.12 7.40
C PHE A 126 -15.84 6.22 8.79
N SER A 127 -16.49 5.75 9.83
CA SER A 127 -15.85 5.55 11.13
C SER A 127 -14.92 4.32 11.13
N LYS A 128 -15.03 3.44 10.11
CA LYS A 128 -14.32 2.17 9.97
C LYS A 128 -13.63 2.11 8.62
N VAL A 129 -12.55 2.88 8.46
CA VAL A 129 -11.77 2.95 7.21
C VAL A 129 -10.39 2.36 7.43
N VAL A 130 -10.03 1.36 6.65
CA VAL A 130 -8.70 0.74 6.64
C VAL A 130 -7.95 1.12 5.38
N LEU A 131 -6.73 1.65 5.53
CA LEU A 131 -5.82 1.86 4.41
C LEU A 131 -4.81 0.71 4.37
N THR A 132 -4.66 0.07 3.23
CA THR A 132 -3.75 -1.06 3.08
C THR A 132 -3.04 -1.06 1.73
N GLY A 133 -1.97 -1.84 1.65
CA GLY A 133 -1.25 -2.08 0.41
C GLY A 133 -0.12 -3.07 0.60
N ASP A 134 0.42 -3.53 -0.50
CA ASP A 134 1.56 -4.44 -0.51
C ASP A 134 2.80 -3.79 -1.14
N SER A 135 4.00 -4.06 -0.61
CA SER A 135 5.26 -3.56 -1.16
C SER A 135 5.24 -2.04 -1.36
N ALA A 136 5.43 -1.54 -2.59
CA ALA A 136 5.31 -0.12 -2.94
C ALA A 136 3.95 0.48 -2.54
N GLY A 137 2.86 -0.30 -2.60
CA GLY A 137 1.54 0.13 -2.15
C GLY A 137 1.48 0.33 -0.63
N ALA A 138 2.14 -0.53 0.15
CA ALA A 138 2.26 -0.35 1.61
C ALA A 138 3.08 0.91 1.96
N HIS A 139 4.13 1.19 1.19
CA HIS A 139 4.90 2.42 1.31
C HIS A 139 4.04 3.66 1.03
N ILE A 140 3.30 3.69 -0.09
CA ILE A 140 2.42 4.82 -0.45
C ILE A 140 1.34 4.99 0.63
N SER A 141 0.76 3.89 1.13
CA SER A 141 -0.22 3.92 2.23
C SER A 141 0.40 4.55 3.50
N ALA A 142 1.62 4.19 3.85
CA ALA A 142 2.34 4.76 4.98
C ALA A 142 2.64 6.26 4.78
N CYS A 143 3.08 6.67 3.57
CA CYS A 143 3.25 8.09 3.22
C CYS A 143 1.92 8.86 3.31
N THR A 144 0.81 8.22 2.91
CA THR A 144 -0.53 8.81 3.03
C THR A 144 -0.92 9.01 4.49
N ILE A 145 -0.68 8.02 5.36
CA ILE A 145 -0.90 8.18 6.81
C ILE A 145 0.01 9.27 7.40
N ALA A 146 1.28 9.34 7.01
CA ALA A 146 2.17 10.42 7.44
C ALA A 146 1.63 11.80 7.03
N ALA A 147 1.11 11.96 5.80
CA ALA A 147 0.49 13.20 5.35
C ALA A 147 -0.80 13.56 6.11
N ILE A 148 -1.51 12.55 6.64
CA ILE A 148 -2.71 12.74 7.47
C ILE A 148 -2.35 13.18 8.87
N THR A 149 -1.33 12.56 9.47
CA THR A 149 -0.99 12.72 10.90
C THR A 149 0.03 13.83 11.17
N ASP A 150 0.76 14.27 10.12
CA ASP A 150 1.77 15.33 10.19
C ASP A 150 1.50 16.40 9.10
N GLU A 151 1.12 17.58 9.56
CA GLU A 151 0.81 18.72 8.66
C GLU A 151 2.06 19.21 7.91
N ASN A 152 3.24 19.16 8.54
CA ASN A 152 4.49 19.60 7.90
C ASN A 152 4.87 18.66 6.78
N TYR A 153 4.73 17.34 7.00
CA TYR A 153 4.90 16.33 5.95
C TYR A 153 3.95 16.59 4.77
N ARG A 154 2.65 16.82 5.05
CA ARG A 154 1.67 17.10 4.01
C ARG A 154 2.00 18.36 3.22
N LYS A 155 2.38 19.45 3.91
CA LYS A 155 2.77 20.71 3.28
C LYS A 155 4.05 20.57 2.43
N ALA A 156 5.03 19.81 2.91
CA ALA A 156 6.27 19.55 2.16
C ALA A 156 5.99 18.83 0.84
N LEU A 157 5.06 17.88 0.83
CA LEU A 157 4.63 17.17 -0.38
C LEU A 157 3.65 17.95 -1.25
N GLU A 158 3.08 19.05 -0.77
CA GLU A 158 2.05 19.84 -1.47
C GLU A 158 0.82 19.01 -1.87
N VAL A 159 0.46 17.99 -1.04
CA VAL A 159 -0.68 17.11 -1.31
C VAL A 159 -1.96 17.60 -0.61
N PRO A 160 -3.16 17.22 -1.12
CA PRO A 160 -4.44 17.69 -0.59
C PRO A 160 -4.67 17.31 0.88
N ILE A 161 -5.62 18.01 1.51
CA ILE A 161 -6.13 17.63 2.82
C ILE A 161 -7.07 16.43 2.63
N PRO A 162 -6.89 15.33 3.38
CA PRO A 162 -7.78 14.18 3.30
C PRO A 162 -9.15 14.47 3.93
N ALA A 163 -10.22 14.12 3.20
CA ALA A 163 -11.60 14.24 3.69
C ALA A 163 -12.03 13.01 4.50
N VAL A 164 -11.44 11.86 4.22
CA VAL A 164 -11.68 10.60 4.94
C VAL A 164 -10.40 10.17 5.61
N ILE A 165 -10.47 9.95 6.93
CA ILE A 165 -9.31 9.58 7.76
C ILE A 165 -9.36 8.08 8.03
N PRO A 166 -8.35 7.30 7.60
CA PRO A 166 -8.25 5.89 7.97
C PRO A 166 -8.09 5.71 9.48
N THR A 167 -8.87 4.79 10.04
CA THR A 167 -8.86 4.43 11.47
C THR A 167 -7.91 3.26 11.74
N ALA A 168 -7.45 2.56 10.69
CA ALA A 168 -6.46 1.52 10.79
C ALA A 168 -5.57 1.45 9.54
N PHE A 169 -4.36 0.89 9.73
CA PHE A 169 -3.38 0.64 8.67
C PHE A 169 -2.98 -0.84 8.65
N ILE A 170 -2.94 -1.43 7.46
CA ILE A 170 -2.36 -2.77 7.26
C ILE A 170 -1.27 -2.67 6.19
N GLY A 171 -0.03 -2.94 6.57
CA GLY A 171 1.10 -2.90 5.65
C GLY A 171 1.67 -4.29 5.35
N PHE A 172 1.61 -4.73 4.09
CA PHE A 172 2.18 -6.00 3.65
C PHE A 172 3.55 -5.79 3.02
N CYS A 173 4.62 -6.27 3.68
CA CYS A 173 6.00 -6.27 3.15
C CYS A 173 6.45 -4.88 2.63
N GLY A 174 6.10 -3.80 3.32
CA GLY A 174 6.36 -2.43 2.87
C GLY A 174 7.80 -1.99 3.11
N PRO A 175 8.42 -1.26 2.15
CA PRO A 175 9.70 -0.58 2.33
C PRO A 175 9.48 0.81 2.96
N TYR A 176 9.57 0.95 4.28
CA TYR A 176 9.22 2.17 5.00
C TYR A 176 10.39 3.14 5.22
N ASP A 177 11.62 2.70 4.93
CA ASP A 177 12.86 3.47 5.01
C ASP A 177 13.58 3.45 3.65
N MET A 178 13.48 4.54 2.90
CA MET A 178 14.00 4.58 1.52
C MET A 178 15.51 4.72 1.45
N LEU A 179 16.16 5.24 2.49
CA LEU A 179 17.62 5.21 2.56
C LEU A 179 18.14 3.77 2.70
N LYS A 180 17.42 2.93 3.46
CA LYS A 180 17.70 1.50 3.55
C LYS A 180 17.48 0.76 2.23
N VAL A 181 16.42 1.14 1.47
CA VAL A 181 16.20 0.64 0.10
C VAL A 181 17.35 1.05 -0.82
N ALA A 182 17.76 2.31 -0.81
CA ALA A 182 18.87 2.82 -1.62
C ALA A 182 20.18 2.03 -1.37
N ASN A 183 20.42 1.62 -0.12
CA ASN A 183 21.59 0.85 0.29
C ASN A 183 21.45 -0.67 0.16
N LEU A 184 20.37 -1.17 -0.44
CA LEU A 184 20.17 -2.60 -0.65
C LEU A 184 21.24 -3.18 -1.58
N LYS A 185 21.95 -4.21 -1.10
CA LYS A 185 23.05 -4.85 -1.83
C LYS A 185 22.57 -5.80 -2.95
N LEU A 186 21.29 -6.14 -2.97
CA LEU A 186 20.70 -6.97 -4.02
C LEU A 186 20.56 -6.17 -5.31
N CYS A 187 21.34 -6.53 -6.33
CA CYS A 187 21.30 -5.92 -7.66
C CYS A 187 21.33 -4.34 -7.64
N PRO A 188 22.43 -3.70 -7.17
CA PRO A 188 22.50 -2.25 -7.03
C PRO A 188 22.12 -1.44 -8.28
N PRO A 189 22.41 -1.89 -9.53
CA PRO A 189 21.97 -1.16 -10.73
C PRO A 189 20.43 -1.14 -10.88
N ALA A 190 19.74 -2.20 -10.47
CA ALA A 190 18.27 -2.24 -10.49
C ALA A 190 17.70 -1.29 -9.43
N VAL A 191 18.26 -1.30 -8.21
CA VAL A 191 17.86 -0.39 -7.13
C VAL A 191 18.04 1.07 -7.57
N LEU A 192 19.18 1.42 -8.16
CA LEU A 192 19.41 2.77 -8.68
C LEU A 192 18.39 3.16 -9.77
N SER A 193 18.08 2.23 -10.69
CA SER A 193 17.07 2.46 -11.73
C SER A 193 15.67 2.67 -11.15
N ILE A 194 15.33 1.92 -10.09
CA ILE A 194 14.05 2.05 -9.38
C ILE A 194 13.99 3.41 -8.68
N MET A 195 15.01 3.76 -7.91
CA MET A 195 15.07 5.04 -7.18
C MET A 195 14.95 6.23 -8.12
N LYS A 196 15.72 6.25 -9.23
CA LYS A 196 15.62 7.29 -10.27
C LYS A 196 14.22 7.37 -10.89
N GLY A 197 13.63 6.22 -11.19
CA GLY A 197 12.30 6.17 -11.78
C GLY A 197 11.19 6.61 -10.82
N PHE A 198 11.27 6.23 -9.55
CA PHE A 198 10.30 6.59 -8.54
C PHE A 198 10.35 8.06 -8.14
N THR A 199 11.55 8.61 -7.99
CA THR A 199 11.75 9.99 -7.53
C THR A 199 11.80 11.01 -8.64
N GLY A 200 12.12 10.59 -9.88
CA GLY A 200 12.45 11.51 -10.97
C GLY A 200 13.83 12.17 -10.83
N TYR A 201 14.53 11.94 -9.71
CA TYR A 201 15.86 12.50 -9.45
C TYR A 201 16.97 11.58 -9.97
N ASN A 202 18.00 12.15 -10.58
CA ASN A 202 19.08 11.38 -11.21
C ASN A 202 20.23 11.07 -10.24
N PHE A 203 19.94 10.29 -9.19
CA PHE A 203 20.94 9.90 -8.19
C PHE A 203 22.24 9.35 -8.80
N LYS A 204 23.35 9.71 -8.20
CA LYS A 204 24.65 9.10 -8.47
C LYS A 204 24.75 7.70 -7.86
N LYS A 205 25.63 6.87 -8.40
CA LYS A 205 25.88 5.53 -7.85
C LYS A 205 26.37 5.63 -6.39
N GLY A 206 25.74 4.88 -5.49
CA GLY A 206 26.03 4.90 -4.06
C GLY A 206 25.36 6.05 -3.30
N TYR A 207 24.56 6.85 -3.97
CA TYR A 207 23.70 7.91 -3.39
C TYR A 207 24.42 8.97 -2.53
N PRO A 208 25.63 9.48 -2.93
CA PRO A 208 26.27 10.55 -2.19
C PRO A 208 25.47 11.87 -2.21
N ASP A 209 24.52 11.96 -3.13
CA ASP A 209 23.63 13.09 -3.38
C ASP A 209 22.18 12.83 -2.90
N TYR A 210 21.97 11.87 -1.99
CA TYR A 210 20.63 11.51 -1.50
C TYR A 210 19.92 12.69 -0.85
N GLU A 211 20.65 13.48 -0.05
CA GLU A 211 20.10 14.65 0.65
C GLU A 211 19.85 15.87 -0.26
N GLU A 212 20.38 15.87 -1.49
CA GLU A 212 20.08 16.91 -2.49
C GLU A 212 18.67 16.74 -3.09
N TYR A 213 18.05 15.57 -2.96
CA TYR A 213 16.70 15.36 -3.43
C TYR A 213 15.69 16.09 -2.55
N LYS A 214 14.82 16.92 -3.16
CA LYS A 214 13.84 17.78 -2.47
C LYS A 214 13.08 17.05 -1.35
N PHE A 215 12.68 15.80 -1.59
CA PHE A 215 11.85 15.01 -0.69
C PHE A 215 12.61 13.86 0.00
N HIS A 216 13.92 14.00 0.19
CA HIS A 216 14.75 12.93 0.75
C HIS A 216 14.29 12.45 2.13
N LYS A 217 13.73 13.33 2.96
CA LYS A 217 13.17 12.99 4.28
C LYS A 217 11.82 12.30 4.14
N GLU A 218 10.94 12.90 3.33
CA GLU A 218 9.55 12.47 3.14
C GLU A 218 9.45 11.13 2.39
N LEU A 219 10.49 10.71 1.67
CA LEU A 219 10.55 9.37 1.08
C LEU A 219 10.45 8.25 2.13
N SER A 220 10.83 8.50 3.37
CA SER A 220 10.87 7.49 4.45
C SER A 220 9.77 7.74 5.49
N PRO A 221 8.54 7.25 5.27
CA PRO A 221 7.41 7.52 6.18
C PRO A 221 7.64 7.02 7.62
N ILE A 222 8.56 6.10 7.84
CA ILE A 222 8.93 5.62 9.17
C ILE A 222 9.43 6.75 10.08
N ASN A 223 10.07 7.80 9.52
CA ASN A 223 10.59 8.95 10.27
C ASN A 223 9.49 9.93 10.72
N PHE A 224 8.26 9.74 10.25
CA PHE A 224 7.10 10.59 10.53
C PHE A 224 6.01 9.86 11.33
N VAL A 225 6.34 8.67 11.83
CA VAL A 225 5.45 7.96 12.76
C VAL A 225 5.32 8.78 14.05
N ASN A 226 4.07 8.99 14.48
CA ASN A 226 3.75 9.76 15.68
C ASN A 226 2.52 9.16 16.38
N ASN A 227 2.15 9.69 17.54
CA ASN A 227 1.05 9.17 18.37
C ASN A 227 -0.37 9.36 17.78
N LYS A 228 -0.50 10.05 16.64
CA LYS A 228 -1.76 10.17 15.88
C LYS A 228 -1.89 9.09 14.80
N TRP A 229 -0.86 8.26 14.61
CA TRP A 229 -0.89 7.16 13.66
C TRP A 229 -1.99 6.17 14.03
N PRO A 230 -2.81 5.69 13.08
CA PRO A 230 -3.89 4.76 13.40
C PRO A 230 -3.35 3.41 13.85
N LYS A 231 -4.17 2.64 14.59
CA LYS A 231 -3.80 1.26 14.95
C LYS A 231 -3.39 0.46 13.72
N SER A 232 -2.33 -0.35 13.86
CA SER A 232 -1.63 -0.90 12.71
C SER A 232 -1.40 -2.39 12.81
N LEU A 233 -1.49 -3.08 11.67
CA LEU A 233 -1.02 -4.45 11.50
C LEU A 233 0.08 -4.48 10.45
N ILE A 234 1.26 -4.97 10.81
CA ILE A 234 2.39 -5.13 9.90
C ILE A 234 2.57 -6.62 9.60
N VAL A 235 2.42 -6.98 8.33
CA VAL A 235 2.62 -8.35 7.82
C VAL A 235 3.90 -8.39 7.00
N HIS A 236 4.88 -9.19 7.42
CA HIS A 236 6.17 -9.21 6.75
C HIS A 236 6.83 -10.60 6.75
N ALA A 237 7.85 -10.79 5.92
CA ALA A 237 8.73 -11.95 5.96
C ALA A 237 10.06 -11.55 6.64
N GLU A 238 10.51 -12.31 7.63
CA GLU A 238 11.78 -12.04 8.32
C GLU A 238 13.00 -12.14 7.39
N LYS A 239 12.89 -13.02 6.39
CA LYS A 239 13.91 -13.23 5.36
C LYS A 239 13.56 -12.58 4.02
N ASP A 240 12.84 -11.45 4.07
CA ASP A 240 12.53 -10.66 2.87
C ASP A 240 13.82 -10.11 2.25
N PHE A 241 14.17 -10.54 1.04
CA PHE A 241 15.38 -10.08 0.37
C PHE A 241 15.19 -8.76 -0.41
N ILE A 242 13.93 -8.31 -0.60
CA ILE A 242 13.61 -7.01 -1.22
C ILE A 242 13.48 -5.92 -0.15
N CYS A 243 12.84 -6.23 0.98
CA CYS A 243 12.59 -5.31 2.08
C CYS A 243 13.15 -5.84 3.42
N PRO A 244 14.45 -6.18 3.53
CA PRO A 244 15.02 -6.81 4.72
C PRO A 244 14.91 -5.89 5.94
N GLY A 245 14.25 -6.39 7.00
CA GLY A 245 14.12 -5.70 8.28
C GLY A 245 13.23 -4.44 8.29
N HIS A 246 12.51 -4.14 7.19
CA HIS A 246 11.61 -2.99 7.16
C HIS A 246 10.37 -3.18 8.03
N GLY A 247 9.80 -4.39 8.07
CA GLY A 247 8.65 -4.71 8.92
C GLY A 247 8.97 -4.51 10.39
N GLN A 248 10.06 -5.10 10.86
CA GLN A 248 10.53 -4.98 12.25
C GLN A 248 10.82 -3.52 12.64
N ALA A 249 11.47 -2.76 11.74
CA ALA A 249 11.75 -1.34 11.97
C ALA A 249 10.47 -0.52 12.10
N MET A 250 9.48 -0.78 11.24
CA MET A 250 8.19 -0.08 11.29
C MET A 250 7.40 -0.42 12.56
N ILE A 251 7.36 -1.69 12.97
CA ILE A 251 6.74 -2.12 14.22
C ILE A 251 7.36 -1.40 15.40
N LYS A 252 8.68 -1.37 15.47
CA LYS A 252 9.43 -0.67 16.53
C LYS A 252 9.06 0.82 16.56
N ALA A 253 9.08 1.51 15.41
CA ALA A 253 8.73 2.93 15.33
C ALA A 253 7.30 3.21 15.79
N LEU A 254 6.34 2.36 15.41
CA LEU A 254 4.95 2.48 15.83
C LEU A 254 4.81 2.31 17.36
N GLN A 255 5.43 1.27 17.94
CA GLN A 255 5.38 0.98 19.36
C GLN A 255 6.05 2.08 20.20
N GLU A 256 7.20 2.60 19.77
CA GLU A 256 7.93 3.70 20.43
C GLU A 256 7.11 5.00 20.45
N ASN A 257 6.18 5.17 19.51
CA ASN A 257 5.24 6.30 19.47
C ASN A 257 3.86 6.00 20.11
N GLY A 258 3.73 4.88 20.82
CA GLY A 258 2.50 4.52 21.56
C GLY A 258 1.34 4.07 20.66
N VAL A 259 1.62 3.69 19.40
CA VAL A 259 0.60 3.21 18.47
C VAL A 259 0.26 1.74 18.75
N GLU A 260 -1.03 1.42 18.88
CA GLU A 260 -1.48 0.03 18.97
C GLU A 260 -1.06 -0.74 17.72
N THR A 261 -0.15 -1.71 17.89
CA THR A 261 0.51 -2.39 16.78
C THR A 261 0.43 -3.90 16.94
N LYS A 262 -0.05 -4.57 15.89
CA LYS A 262 -0.01 -6.03 15.73
C LYS A 262 0.98 -6.42 14.64
N GLU A 263 1.44 -7.66 14.71
CA GLU A 263 2.42 -8.22 13.79
C GLU A 263 1.99 -9.61 13.34
N PHE A 264 2.26 -9.90 12.05
CA PHE A 264 2.39 -11.26 11.56
C PHE A 264 3.70 -11.38 10.78
N SER A 265 4.54 -12.36 11.15
CA SER A 265 5.76 -12.64 10.42
C SER A 265 5.87 -14.11 10.00
N THR A 266 6.70 -14.39 8.99
CA THR A 266 7.12 -15.73 8.61
C THR A 266 8.63 -15.79 8.44
N SER A 267 9.25 -16.84 8.96
CA SER A 267 10.71 -17.03 8.94
C SER A 267 11.21 -17.96 7.81
N LYS A 268 10.30 -18.57 7.05
CA LYS A 268 10.66 -19.50 5.99
C LYS A 268 11.19 -18.79 4.76
N LEU A 269 12.33 -19.25 4.22
CA LEU A 269 12.94 -18.69 3.02
C LEU A 269 12.03 -18.76 1.77
N SER A 270 11.20 -19.81 1.67
CA SER A 270 10.24 -19.98 0.57
C SER A 270 9.03 -19.06 0.64
N GLU A 271 8.82 -18.38 1.78
CA GLU A 271 7.76 -17.44 2.06
C GLU A 271 8.35 -16.05 2.17
N ASN A 272 8.71 -15.48 1.03
CA ASN A 272 9.46 -14.24 0.90
C ASN A 272 8.55 -13.05 0.59
N HIS A 273 9.09 -12.03 -0.03
CA HIS A 273 8.41 -10.76 -0.34
C HIS A 273 7.01 -10.98 -0.90
N CYS A 274 6.00 -10.34 -0.32
CA CYS A 274 4.58 -10.43 -0.72
C CYS A 274 4.00 -11.86 -0.75
N PHE A 275 4.49 -12.77 0.12
CA PHE A 275 4.05 -14.17 0.22
C PHE A 275 2.54 -14.34 0.38
N HIS A 276 1.87 -13.36 0.98
CA HIS A 276 0.42 -13.34 1.23
C HIS A 276 -0.42 -13.36 -0.07
N LEU A 277 0.14 -12.88 -1.19
CA LEU A 277 -0.56 -12.86 -2.46
C LEU A 277 -0.75 -14.25 -3.08
N ILE A 278 -0.08 -15.26 -2.55
CA ILE A 278 -0.20 -16.64 -3.00
C ILE A 278 -1.07 -17.41 -2.01
N PHE A 279 -2.38 -17.28 -2.13
CA PHE A 279 -3.39 -17.72 -1.15
C PHE A 279 -3.36 -19.20 -0.75
N TYR A 280 -2.82 -20.09 -1.57
CA TYR A 280 -2.71 -21.52 -1.23
C TYR A 280 -1.56 -21.81 -0.26
N LYS A 281 -0.56 -20.94 -0.14
CA LYS A 281 0.54 -21.13 0.80
C LYS A 281 0.08 -21.08 2.25
N LYS A 282 0.70 -21.91 3.09
CA LYS A 282 0.37 -21.99 4.53
C LYS A 282 0.53 -20.64 5.22
N ALA A 283 1.64 -19.93 4.98
CA ALA A 283 1.87 -18.63 5.60
C ALA A 283 0.86 -17.58 5.16
N ALA A 284 0.45 -17.58 3.88
CA ALA A 284 -0.61 -16.69 3.43
C ALA A 284 -1.93 -16.93 4.17
N LYS A 285 -2.31 -18.21 4.36
CA LYS A 285 -3.53 -18.56 5.10
C LYS A 285 -3.46 -18.11 6.55
N LEU A 286 -2.31 -18.31 7.22
CA LEU A 286 -2.10 -17.87 8.59
C LEU A 286 -2.08 -16.34 8.70
N ALA A 287 -1.41 -15.65 7.77
CA ALA A 287 -1.42 -14.19 7.71
C ALA A 287 -2.84 -13.64 7.57
N PHE A 288 -3.65 -14.21 6.67
CA PHE A 288 -5.05 -13.76 6.51
C PHE A 288 -5.92 -14.09 7.71
N ALA A 289 -5.64 -15.14 8.48
CA ALA A 289 -6.35 -15.38 9.73
C ALA A 289 -6.13 -14.22 10.73
N GLU A 290 -4.88 -13.78 10.90
CA GLU A 290 -4.56 -12.62 11.76
C GLU A 290 -5.10 -11.30 11.17
N VAL A 291 -5.00 -11.11 9.84
CA VAL A 291 -5.58 -9.94 9.18
C VAL A 291 -7.08 -9.84 9.42
N PHE A 292 -7.84 -10.94 9.27
CA PHE A 292 -9.28 -10.90 9.49
C PHE A 292 -9.64 -10.73 10.95
N LYS A 293 -8.88 -11.30 11.88
CA LYS A 293 -9.04 -11.03 13.31
C LYS A 293 -8.86 -9.54 13.62
N PHE A 294 -7.82 -8.91 13.08
CA PHE A 294 -7.60 -7.46 13.22
C PHE A 294 -8.75 -6.65 12.60
N LEU A 295 -9.20 -7.03 11.40
CA LEU A 295 -10.31 -6.37 10.72
C LEU A 295 -11.65 -6.54 11.46
N ASP A 296 -11.89 -7.66 12.12
CA ASP A 296 -13.10 -7.89 12.92
C ASP A 296 -13.09 -7.03 14.19
N GLU A 297 -11.92 -6.77 14.78
CA GLU A 297 -11.78 -5.80 15.88
C GLU A 297 -12.10 -4.37 15.44
N ILE A 298 -11.71 -3.97 14.20
CA ILE A 298 -12.09 -2.65 13.64
C ILE A 298 -13.60 -2.54 13.42
N LYS A 299 -14.25 -3.64 13.00
CA LYS A 299 -15.72 -3.64 12.85
C LYS A 299 -16.46 -3.54 14.17
N ALA A 300 -15.90 -4.09 15.24
CA ALA A 300 -16.50 -4.12 16.55
C ALA A 300 -16.30 -2.81 17.33
N SER A 301 -15.31 -2.00 16.99
CA SER A 301 -15.06 -0.67 17.58
C SER A 301 -15.97 0.39 16.98
#